data_31dc8aa9f426b68609f6a47028e741c3
#
_entry.id   31dc8aa9f426b68609f6a47028e741c3
#
_cell.length_a   1.000
_cell.length_b   1.000
_cell.length_c   1.000
_cell.angle_alpha   90.00
_cell.angle_beta   90.00
_cell.angle_gamma   90.00
#
_symmetry.space_group_name_H-M   'P 1'
#
loop_
_entity.id
_entity.type
_entity.pdbx_description
1 polymer ?
#
loop_
_entity_poly.entity_id
_entity_poly.type
_entity_poly.pdbx_seq_one_letter_code
_entity_poly.pdbx_strand_id
1 'polypeptide(L)'
;STVVAILNYSQKLDFITKGLGFKALFSFKNWSRTTNFRYQGYNKYFLEGVTTGPDGKTVYKQVSESGSPSKPNLNAGSGVSGDRSYYFQSYLDYNRSFNDHNVSAMLLYNMSEYNNNVIGNNNLIGSLPKRKIGFAGRVTYDYAHRYMFEVNAGYNGSENFAAGHRFGFFPSVAAGWNISEEKFWKSLKPIVSNFKIRSSYGLVGNDQIGGERFIYMGIVTLNNTPGYTTGYDGSTIEHKGPTYSRLQNDNITWEIGRKFNLGVDLQLFDALNLTIDMFSEIRSNIFQQKQSIPNSFGTANTKIFGNYAKVKNRGFDAAIAIDYGKRINKDFSLQFRGSFTFARNQVLEYD
;
A
#
# COMPACT_ATOMS: atom_id res chain seq x y z
N SER A 1 -2.96 -20.46 -14.92
CA SER A 1 -3.89 -19.64 -15.72
C SER A 1 -4.37 -18.44 -14.91
N THR A 2 -4.67 -17.35 -15.61
CA THR A 2 -5.31 -16.17 -15.00
C THR A 2 -6.59 -15.89 -15.77
N VAL A 3 -7.68 -15.70 -15.03
CA VAL A 3 -8.96 -15.25 -15.57
C VAL A 3 -9.25 -13.89 -14.96
N VAL A 4 -9.57 -12.92 -15.80
CA VAL A 4 -10.00 -11.58 -15.40
C VAL A 4 -11.31 -11.27 -16.11
N ALA A 5 -12.32 -10.89 -15.33
CA ALA A 5 -13.60 -10.42 -15.86
C ALA A 5 -13.87 -9.03 -15.30
N ILE A 6 -14.20 -8.09 -16.17
CA ILE A 6 -14.51 -6.71 -15.79
C ILE A 6 -15.85 -6.35 -16.42
N LEU A 7 -16.80 -5.93 -15.59
CA LEU A 7 -18.09 -5.43 -16.00
C LEU A 7 -18.17 -3.94 -15.65
N ASN A 8 -18.39 -3.12 -16.67
CA ASN A 8 -18.60 -1.69 -16.51
C ASN A 8 -20.04 -1.34 -16.88
N TYR A 9 -20.69 -0.58 -16.01
CA TYR A 9 -22.00 -0.03 -16.27
C TYR A 9 -21.94 1.50 -16.16
N SER A 10 -22.56 2.20 -17.09
CA SER A 10 -22.65 3.66 -17.08
C SER A 10 -24.01 4.09 -17.57
N GLN A 11 -24.68 4.94 -16.77
CA GLN A 11 -26.01 5.45 -17.06
C GLN A 11 -26.04 6.96 -16.81
N LYS A 12 -26.48 7.72 -17.83
CA LYS A 12 -26.83 9.12 -17.64
C LYS A 12 -28.22 9.19 -16.98
N LEU A 13 -28.32 10.00 -15.95
CA LEU A 13 -29.54 10.19 -15.17
C LEU A 13 -30.14 11.60 -15.41
N ASP A 14 -29.96 12.15 -16.63
CA ASP A 14 -30.43 13.46 -17.00
C ASP A 14 -31.97 13.59 -16.88
N PHE A 15 -32.68 12.46 -16.84
CA PHE A 15 -34.15 12.43 -16.59
C PHE A 15 -34.50 12.76 -15.13
N ILE A 16 -33.57 12.64 -14.18
CA ILE A 16 -33.72 13.10 -12.79
C ILE A 16 -33.28 14.55 -12.69
N THR A 17 -32.02 14.81 -13.11
CA THR A 17 -31.44 16.14 -13.18
C THR A 17 -30.29 16.17 -14.18
N LYS A 18 -30.20 17.26 -14.97
CA LYS A 18 -29.17 17.41 -15.99
C LYS A 18 -27.76 17.37 -15.35
N GLY A 19 -26.89 16.57 -15.92
CA GLY A 19 -25.50 16.43 -15.46
C GLY A 19 -25.30 15.38 -14.39
N LEU A 20 -26.33 14.63 -14.01
CA LEU A 20 -26.21 13.48 -13.10
C LEU A 20 -25.86 12.22 -13.88
N GLY A 21 -24.90 11.47 -13.39
CA GLY A 21 -24.48 10.18 -13.92
C GLY A 21 -24.32 9.13 -12.81
N PHE A 22 -24.54 7.88 -13.16
CA PHE A 22 -24.23 6.73 -12.31
C PHE A 22 -23.29 5.81 -13.07
N LYS A 23 -22.23 5.35 -12.38
CA LYS A 23 -21.31 4.36 -12.92
C LYS A 23 -21.03 3.29 -11.89
N ALA A 24 -20.92 2.06 -12.38
CA ALA A 24 -20.54 0.92 -11.55
C ALA A 24 -19.50 0.07 -12.30
N LEU A 25 -18.56 -0.46 -11.54
CA LEU A 25 -17.53 -1.37 -12.00
C LEU A 25 -17.50 -2.59 -11.08
N PHE A 26 -17.54 -3.77 -11.66
CA PHE A 26 -17.25 -5.02 -10.98
C PHE A 26 -16.07 -5.69 -11.67
N SER A 27 -15.06 -6.07 -10.89
CA SER A 27 -13.90 -6.81 -11.36
C SER A 27 -13.72 -8.09 -10.56
N PHE A 28 -13.56 -9.18 -11.28
CA PHE A 28 -13.21 -10.48 -10.75
C PHE A 28 -11.88 -10.91 -11.34
N LYS A 29 -10.96 -11.34 -10.50
CA LYS A 29 -9.71 -11.94 -10.91
C LYS A 29 -9.52 -13.26 -10.18
N ASN A 30 -9.17 -14.31 -10.93
CA ASN A 30 -8.76 -15.59 -10.40
C ASN A 30 -7.46 -16.01 -11.08
N TRP A 31 -6.45 -16.29 -10.27
CA TRP A 31 -5.20 -16.86 -10.72
C TRP A 31 -5.03 -18.24 -10.09
N SER A 32 -4.65 -19.23 -10.91
CA SER A 32 -4.35 -20.57 -10.44
C SER A 32 -3.16 -21.16 -11.14
N ARG A 33 -2.34 -21.87 -10.40
CA ARG A 33 -1.18 -22.62 -10.88
C ARG A 33 -1.19 -24.00 -10.24
N THR A 34 -1.15 -25.03 -11.07
CA THR A 34 -0.87 -26.40 -10.66
C THR A 34 0.48 -26.80 -11.20
N THR A 35 1.33 -27.29 -10.35
CA THR A 35 2.65 -27.82 -10.72
C THR A 35 2.66 -29.30 -10.42
N ASN A 36 2.89 -30.11 -11.45
CA ASN A 36 3.12 -31.54 -11.31
C ASN A 36 4.57 -31.82 -11.63
N PHE A 37 5.24 -32.51 -10.76
CA PHE A 37 6.62 -32.91 -10.98
C PHE A 37 6.81 -34.40 -10.71
N ARG A 38 7.73 -34.97 -11.42
CA ARG A 38 8.13 -36.37 -11.25
C ARG A 38 9.62 -36.38 -11.01
N TYR A 39 10.08 -37.20 -10.08
CA TYR A 39 11.47 -37.33 -9.75
C TYR A 39 11.80 -38.76 -9.35
N GLN A 40 13.06 -39.10 -9.55
CA GLN A 40 13.62 -40.38 -9.14
C GLN A 40 14.87 -40.12 -8.31
N GLY A 41 14.92 -40.68 -7.12
CA GLY A 41 16.13 -40.71 -6.32
C GLY A 41 17.05 -41.84 -6.82
N TYR A 42 18.33 -41.63 -6.74
CA TYR A 42 19.34 -42.62 -7.05
C TYR A 42 20.40 -42.65 -5.96
N ASN A 43 20.99 -43.84 -5.82
CA ASN A 43 22.16 -43.98 -4.92
C ASN A 43 23.39 -43.37 -5.55
N LYS A 44 24.24 -42.78 -4.73
CA LYS A 44 25.56 -42.32 -5.09
C LYS A 44 26.57 -43.29 -4.52
N TYR A 45 27.55 -43.68 -5.31
CA TYR A 45 28.56 -44.62 -4.94
C TYR A 45 29.93 -43.96 -5.03
N PHE A 46 30.76 -44.21 -4.04
CA PHE A 46 32.17 -43.81 -4.07
C PHE A 46 33.01 -44.99 -4.55
N LEU A 47 33.88 -44.74 -5.52
CA LEU A 47 34.81 -45.70 -6.03
C LEU A 47 36.06 -45.77 -5.13
N GLU A 48 36.30 -46.87 -4.50
CA GLU A 48 37.53 -47.10 -3.66
C GLU A 48 38.72 -47.54 -4.48
N GLY A 49 38.48 -48.31 -5.52
CA GLY A 49 39.55 -48.82 -6.36
C GLY A 49 39.04 -49.53 -7.59
N VAL A 50 39.99 -49.80 -8.49
CA VAL A 50 39.76 -50.53 -9.72
C VAL A 50 40.65 -51.74 -9.71
N THR A 51 40.10 -52.94 -9.90
CA THR A 51 40.84 -54.18 -9.97
C THR A 51 40.50 -54.90 -11.28
N THR A 52 41.37 -55.81 -11.69
CA THR A 52 41.11 -56.67 -12.87
C THR A 52 40.58 -58.02 -12.36
N GLY A 53 39.39 -58.40 -12.81
CA GLY A 53 38.79 -59.70 -12.47
C GLY A 53 39.52 -60.88 -13.14
N PRO A 54 39.18 -62.12 -12.74
CA PRO A 54 39.78 -63.34 -13.31
C PRO A 54 39.54 -63.51 -14.82
N ASP A 55 38.51 -62.83 -15.34
CA ASP A 55 38.11 -62.80 -16.77
C ASP A 55 38.80 -61.66 -17.54
N GLY A 56 39.75 -60.95 -16.94
CA GLY A 56 40.46 -59.82 -17.52
C GLY A 56 39.65 -58.53 -17.60
N LYS A 57 38.42 -58.49 -17.07
CA LYS A 57 37.59 -57.29 -17.07
C LYS A 57 37.86 -56.41 -15.86
N THR A 58 37.66 -55.14 -16.05
CA THR A 58 37.76 -54.13 -14.98
C THR A 58 36.60 -54.30 -13.99
N VAL A 59 36.96 -54.48 -12.71
CA VAL A 59 36.02 -54.53 -11.59
C VAL A 59 36.18 -53.29 -10.75
N TYR A 60 35.12 -52.58 -10.54
CA TYR A 60 35.06 -51.37 -9.70
C TYR A 60 34.67 -51.76 -8.29
N LYS A 61 35.54 -51.45 -7.32
CA LYS A 61 35.24 -51.67 -5.90
C LYS A 61 34.54 -50.49 -5.30
N GLN A 62 33.30 -50.68 -4.91
CA GLN A 62 32.45 -49.68 -4.25
C GLN A 62 32.71 -49.72 -2.74
N VAL A 63 32.92 -48.52 -2.12
CA VAL A 63 33.22 -48.43 -0.66
C VAL A 63 32.04 -47.93 0.13
N SER A 64 31.32 -46.96 -0.39
CA SER A 64 30.22 -46.40 0.33
C SER A 64 29.02 -46.08 -0.59
N GLU A 65 27.84 -46.23 -0.02
CA GLU A 65 26.58 -45.91 -0.66
C GLU A 65 25.91 -44.79 0.13
N SER A 66 25.52 -43.75 -0.53
CA SER A 66 24.71 -42.67 0.06
C SER A 66 23.54 -42.30 -0.83
N GLY A 67 22.44 -41.94 -0.22
CA GLY A 67 21.24 -41.57 -0.91
C GLY A 67 20.04 -42.42 -0.51
N SER A 68 18.91 -42.09 -0.99
CA SER A 68 17.67 -42.87 -0.81
C SER A 68 17.12 -43.21 -2.19
N PRO A 69 17.31 -44.43 -2.66
CA PRO A 69 16.80 -44.83 -3.94
C PRO A 69 15.27 -44.78 -3.92
N SER A 70 14.70 -44.19 -4.93
CA SER A 70 13.27 -44.36 -5.17
C SER A 70 13.05 -45.82 -5.61
N LYS A 71 11.87 -46.35 -5.32
CA LYS A 71 11.39 -47.60 -5.94
C LYS A 71 11.51 -47.48 -7.48
N PRO A 72 11.49 -48.58 -8.25
CA PRO A 72 11.69 -48.55 -9.71
C PRO A 72 10.80 -47.52 -10.44
N ASN A 73 9.69 -47.15 -9.84
CA ASN A 73 8.75 -46.17 -10.40
C ASN A 73 9.13 -44.76 -9.98
N LEU A 74 8.87 -43.79 -10.88
CA LEU A 74 9.03 -42.37 -10.59
C LEU A 74 8.13 -41.96 -9.40
N ASN A 75 8.69 -41.21 -8.49
CA ASN A 75 7.88 -40.49 -7.50
C ASN A 75 7.19 -39.31 -8.19
N ALA A 76 5.98 -39.01 -7.75
CA ALA A 76 5.22 -37.88 -8.22
C ALA A 76 4.90 -36.94 -7.07
N GLY A 77 4.93 -35.66 -7.35
CA GLY A 77 4.48 -34.63 -6.43
C GLY A 77 3.64 -33.58 -7.16
N SER A 78 2.80 -32.92 -6.44
CA SER A 78 1.99 -31.83 -6.96
C SER A 78 2.00 -30.66 -5.99
N GLY A 79 1.96 -29.45 -6.56
CA GLY A 79 1.78 -28.20 -5.82
C GLY A 79 0.65 -27.40 -6.44
N VAL A 80 -0.19 -26.80 -5.62
CA VAL A 80 -1.27 -25.92 -6.05
C VAL A 80 -1.04 -24.55 -5.45
N SER A 81 -1.14 -23.51 -6.29
CA SER A 81 -1.08 -22.10 -5.89
C SER A 81 -2.22 -21.35 -6.56
N GLY A 82 -2.77 -20.38 -5.89
CA GLY A 82 -3.83 -19.57 -6.48
C GLY A 82 -4.30 -18.45 -5.58
N ASP A 83 -4.87 -17.43 -6.20
CA ASP A 83 -5.56 -16.35 -5.51
C ASP A 83 -6.83 -15.94 -6.26
N ARG A 84 -7.71 -15.28 -5.54
CA ARG A 84 -8.96 -14.77 -6.07
C ARG A 84 -9.22 -13.39 -5.47
N SER A 85 -9.62 -12.45 -6.30
CA SER A 85 -10.01 -11.12 -5.85
C SER A 85 -11.30 -10.64 -6.50
N TYR A 86 -12.08 -9.93 -5.70
CA TYR A 86 -13.27 -9.20 -6.12
C TYR A 86 -13.06 -7.72 -5.83
N TYR A 87 -13.48 -6.89 -6.75
CA TYR A 87 -13.55 -5.46 -6.56
C TYR A 87 -14.86 -4.94 -7.12
N PHE A 88 -15.57 -4.18 -6.30
CA PHE A 88 -16.77 -3.48 -6.69
C PHE A 88 -16.61 -2.00 -6.38
N GLN A 89 -17.02 -1.16 -7.32
CA GLN A 89 -17.05 0.28 -7.16
C GLN A 89 -18.31 0.81 -7.81
N SER A 90 -18.99 1.74 -7.14
CA SER A 90 -20.08 2.51 -7.73
C SER A 90 -19.97 3.96 -7.32
N TYR A 91 -20.35 4.86 -8.21
CA TYR A 91 -20.39 6.27 -7.89
C TYR A 91 -21.47 7.02 -8.66
N LEU A 92 -21.99 8.04 -7.98
CA LEU A 92 -22.82 9.07 -8.55
C LEU A 92 -21.93 10.27 -8.84
N ASP A 93 -21.96 10.78 -10.03
CA ASP A 93 -21.30 12.02 -10.44
C ASP A 93 -22.34 13.04 -10.91
N TYR A 94 -22.14 14.26 -10.47
CA TYR A 94 -22.93 15.40 -10.89
C TYR A 94 -22.01 16.50 -11.37
N ASN A 95 -22.22 16.98 -12.60
CA ASN A 95 -21.45 18.06 -13.19
C ASN A 95 -22.39 19.01 -13.89
N ARG A 96 -22.38 20.29 -13.48
CA ARG A 96 -23.22 21.30 -14.09
C ARG A 96 -22.60 22.69 -14.01
N SER A 97 -22.77 23.42 -15.11
CA SER A 97 -22.41 24.84 -15.21
C SER A 97 -23.66 25.69 -15.24
N PHE A 98 -23.66 26.76 -14.45
CA PHE A 98 -24.72 27.76 -14.37
C PHE A 98 -24.07 29.14 -14.59
N ASN A 99 -24.10 29.66 -15.83
CA ASN A 99 -23.35 30.85 -16.20
C ASN A 99 -21.87 30.72 -15.80
N ASP A 100 -21.40 31.57 -14.87
CA ASP A 100 -20.03 31.60 -14.38
C ASP A 100 -19.79 30.61 -13.23
N HIS A 101 -20.78 29.84 -12.79
CA HIS A 101 -20.68 28.89 -11.68
C HIS A 101 -20.57 27.46 -12.21
N ASN A 102 -19.50 26.79 -11.89
CA ASN A 102 -19.29 25.36 -12.20
C ASN A 102 -19.34 24.56 -10.90
N VAL A 103 -20.22 23.58 -10.83
CA VAL A 103 -20.38 22.70 -9.67
C VAL A 103 -20.14 21.27 -10.11
N SER A 104 -19.30 20.55 -9.37
CA SER A 104 -19.15 19.12 -9.52
C SER A 104 -19.26 18.45 -8.16
N ALA A 105 -19.97 17.33 -8.11
CA ALA A 105 -20.08 16.50 -6.91
C ALA A 105 -19.93 15.03 -7.28
N MET A 106 -19.32 14.25 -6.38
CA MET A 106 -19.17 12.82 -6.53
C MET A 106 -19.40 12.14 -5.19
N LEU A 107 -20.16 11.07 -5.19
CA LEU A 107 -20.29 10.14 -4.07
C LEU A 107 -19.88 8.76 -4.54
N LEU A 108 -18.89 8.18 -3.90
CA LEU A 108 -18.29 6.90 -4.27
C LEU A 108 -18.43 5.90 -3.13
N TYR A 109 -18.77 4.67 -3.49
CA TYR A 109 -18.68 3.48 -2.65
C TYR A 109 -17.77 2.46 -3.32
N ASN A 110 -16.88 1.86 -2.56
CA ASN A 110 -16.06 0.75 -3.04
C ASN A 110 -15.92 -0.35 -1.99
N MET A 111 -15.73 -1.56 -2.47
CA MET A 111 -15.36 -2.71 -1.63
C MET A 111 -14.41 -3.62 -2.39
N SER A 112 -13.53 -4.28 -1.66
CA SER A 112 -12.62 -5.27 -2.20
C SER A 112 -12.48 -6.47 -1.27
N GLU A 113 -12.33 -7.65 -1.87
CA GLU A 113 -11.99 -8.87 -1.17
C GLU A 113 -10.87 -9.59 -1.93
N TYR A 114 -9.84 -10.01 -1.22
CA TYR A 114 -8.76 -10.82 -1.74
C TYR A 114 -8.62 -12.08 -0.90
N ASN A 115 -8.65 -13.24 -1.56
CA ASN A 115 -8.46 -14.55 -0.96
C ASN A 115 -7.20 -15.21 -1.53
N ASN A 116 -6.30 -15.63 -0.65
CA ASN A 116 -5.22 -16.52 -1.01
C ASN A 116 -5.69 -17.97 -0.81
N ASN A 117 -5.76 -18.75 -1.89
CA ASN A 117 -6.21 -20.15 -1.84
C ASN A 117 -5.09 -21.11 -1.41
N VAL A 118 -3.87 -20.63 -1.22
CA VAL A 118 -2.73 -21.41 -0.74
C VAL A 118 -2.58 -21.16 0.75
N ILE A 119 -3.06 -22.12 1.53
CA ILE A 119 -2.88 -22.11 2.98
C ILE A 119 -1.56 -22.82 3.26
N GLY A 120 -0.54 -22.06 3.66
CA GLY A 120 0.65 -22.65 4.27
C GLY A 120 0.27 -23.35 5.56
N ASN A 121 0.89 -24.48 5.85
CA ASN A 121 0.61 -25.28 7.06
C ASN A 121 0.53 -24.39 8.30
N ASN A 122 -0.61 -24.43 9.01
CA ASN A 122 -0.89 -23.74 10.27
C ASN A 122 -0.98 -22.20 10.21
N ASN A 123 -1.22 -21.59 9.05
CA ASN A 123 -1.44 -20.14 8.98
C ASN A 123 -2.94 -19.81 8.83
N LEU A 124 -3.70 -19.92 9.91
CA LEU A 124 -5.12 -19.56 9.93
C LEU A 124 -5.36 -18.11 9.49
N ILE A 125 -4.55 -17.17 9.99
CA ILE A 125 -4.67 -15.75 9.66
C ILE A 125 -4.43 -15.49 8.17
N GLY A 126 -3.47 -16.20 7.57
CA GLY A 126 -3.19 -16.12 6.13
C GLY A 126 -4.33 -16.64 5.25
N SER A 127 -5.15 -17.57 5.77
CA SER A 127 -6.28 -18.16 5.05
C SER A 127 -7.52 -17.26 5.01
N LEU A 128 -7.61 -16.27 5.91
CA LEU A 128 -8.76 -15.38 5.97
C LEU A 128 -8.75 -14.38 4.81
N PRO A 129 -9.90 -14.06 4.21
CA PRO A 129 -9.98 -13.07 3.16
C PRO A 129 -9.56 -11.67 3.65
N LYS A 130 -8.88 -10.91 2.80
CA LYS A 130 -8.55 -9.49 3.06
C LYS A 130 -9.67 -8.64 2.50
N ARG A 131 -10.33 -7.86 3.37
CA ARG A 131 -11.48 -7.04 3.01
C ARG A 131 -11.24 -5.57 3.31
N LYS A 132 -11.66 -4.73 2.37
CA LYS A 132 -11.69 -3.28 2.53
C LYS A 132 -13.02 -2.75 2.03
N ILE A 133 -13.49 -1.69 2.67
CA ILE A 133 -14.68 -0.95 2.29
C ILE A 133 -14.38 0.54 2.41
N GLY A 134 -14.93 1.33 1.50
CA GLY A 134 -14.73 2.77 1.51
C GLY A 134 -15.92 3.54 0.96
N PHE A 135 -16.15 4.69 1.55
CA PHE A 135 -17.01 5.72 1.05
C PHE A 135 -16.17 6.97 0.81
N ALA A 136 -16.40 7.66 -0.29
CA ALA A 136 -15.77 8.95 -0.55
C ALA A 136 -16.78 9.93 -1.13
N GLY A 137 -16.73 11.16 -0.64
CA GLY A 137 -17.48 12.28 -1.16
C GLY A 137 -16.53 13.37 -1.64
N ARG A 138 -16.86 14.01 -2.75
CA ARG A 138 -16.13 15.17 -3.28
C ARG A 138 -17.11 16.19 -3.79
N VAL A 139 -16.89 17.44 -3.47
CA VAL A 139 -17.61 18.57 -4.04
C VAL A 139 -16.59 19.60 -4.48
N THR A 140 -16.70 20.07 -5.73
CA THR A 140 -15.91 21.15 -6.26
C THR A 140 -16.81 22.29 -6.72
N TYR A 141 -16.36 23.49 -6.52
CA TYR A 141 -17.01 24.71 -6.97
C TYR A 141 -15.98 25.63 -7.61
N ASP A 142 -16.31 26.12 -8.78
CA ASP A 142 -15.52 27.09 -9.52
C ASP A 142 -16.42 28.28 -9.90
N TYR A 143 -15.96 29.48 -9.62
CA TYR A 143 -16.61 30.71 -10.01
C TYR A 143 -15.77 31.47 -11.03
N ALA A 144 -16.29 31.56 -12.27
CA ALA A 144 -15.70 32.30 -13.39
C ALA A 144 -14.21 31.96 -13.63
N HIS A 145 -13.78 30.72 -13.32
CA HIS A 145 -12.40 30.26 -13.34
C HIS A 145 -11.44 31.09 -12.48
N ARG A 146 -11.96 31.89 -11.56
CA ARG A 146 -11.19 32.75 -10.63
C ARG A 146 -11.06 32.16 -9.26
N TYR A 147 -12.17 31.73 -8.67
CA TYR A 147 -12.21 31.19 -7.30
C TYR A 147 -12.63 29.72 -7.34
N MET A 148 -11.78 28.86 -6.85
CA MET A 148 -11.96 27.42 -6.86
C MET A 148 -11.96 26.89 -5.44
N PHE A 149 -12.95 26.05 -5.10
CA PHE A 149 -13.06 25.39 -3.80
C PHE A 149 -13.30 23.92 -4.00
N GLU A 150 -12.68 23.11 -3.15
CA GLU A 150 -12.86 21.67 -3.15
C GLU A 150 -12.95 21.17 -1.71
N VAL A 151 -13.92 20.29 -1.45
CA VAL A 151 -14.08 19.56 -0.20
C VAL A 151 -14.13 18.08 -0.55
N ASN A 152 -13.31 17.29 0.14
CA ASN A 152 -13.34 15.84 0.05
C ASN A 152 -13.54 15.24 1.43
N ALA A 153 -14.20 14.11 1.50
CA ALA A 153 -14.32 13.30 2.71
C ALA A 153 -14.20 11.83 2.34
N GLY A 154 -13.30 11.13 3.00
CA GLY A 154 -13.15 9.68 2.92
C GLY A 154 -13.55 9.02 4.23
N TYR A 155 -14.34 7.94 4.17
CA TYR A 155 -14.67 7.09 5.31
C TYR A 155 -14.35 5.65 4.96
N ASN A 156 -13.23 5.15 5.48
CA ASN A 156 -12.65 3.88 5.07
C ASN A 156 -12.64 2.89 6.23
N GLY A 157 -12.97 1.64 5.94
CA GLY A 157 -12.93 0.54 6.90
C GLY A 157 -11.80 -0.45 6.59
N SER A 158 -11.05 -0.85 7.61
CA SER A 158 -10.00 -1.85 7.55
C SER A 158 -10.20 -2.91 8.63
N GLU A 159 -10.05 -4.17 8.26
CA GLU A 159 -10.11 -5.30 9.19
C GLU A 159 -8.82 -5.47 10.03
N ASN A 160 -7.77 -4.71 9.72
CA ASN A 160 -6.52 -4.74 10.48
C ASN A 160 -6.68 -4.21 11.91
N PHE A 161 -7.78 -3.55 12.23
CA PHE A 161 -8.08 -2.94 13.52
C PHE A 161 -9.21 -3.66 14.25
N ALA A 162 -9.19 -3.59 15.58
CA ALA A 162 -10.25 -4.13 16.43
C ALA A 162 -11.59 -3.44 16.20
N ALA A 163 -12.67 -4.06 16.66
CA ALA A 163 -13.99 -3.45 16.66
C ALA A 163 -13.96 -2.09 17.38
N GLY A 164 -14.54 -1.05 16.77
CA GLY A 164 -14.48 0.32 17.28
C GLY A 164 -13.38 1.19 16.66
N HIS A 165 -12.29 0.59 16.14
CA HIS A 165 -11.18 1.31 15.48
C HIS A 165 -11.08 1.03 13.98
N ARG A 166 -11.99 0.22 13.42
CA ARG A 166 -11.94 -0.22 12.01
C ARG A 166 -12.14 0.91 11.02
N PHE A 167 -12.96 1.90 11.36
CA PHE A 167 -13.30 2.98 10.44
C PHE A 167 -12.56 4.26 10.76
N GLY A 168 -11.99 4.89 9.72
CA GLY A 168 -11.33 6.18 9.80
C GLY A 168 -12.01 7.21 8.90
N PHE A 169 -12.13 8.46 9.39
CA PHE A 169 -12.67 9.60 8.65
C PHE A 169 -11.55 10.56 8.27
N PHE A 170 -11.43 10.85 6.98
CA PHE A 170 -10.32 11.60 6.39
C PHE A 170 -10.84 12.74 5.51
N PRO A 171 -11.18 13.90 6.10
CA PRO A 171 -11.60 15.08 5.36
C PRO A 171 -10.42 15.84 4.77
N SER A 172 -10.65 16.55 3.66
CA SER A 172 -9.72 17.53 3.11
C SER A 172 -10.46 18.69 2.46
N VAL A 173 -9.84 19.86 2.49
CA VAL A 173 -10.33 21.08 1.85
C VAL A 173 -9.22 21.71 1.02
N ALA A 174 -9.58 22.30 -0.10
CA ALA A 174 -8.66 23.06 -0.94
C ALA A 174 -9.33 24.32 -1.47
N ALA A 175 -8.52 25.36 -1.66
CA ALA A 175 -8.95 26.60 -2.28
C ALA A 175 -7.89 27.04 -3.31
N GLY A 176 -8.33 27.63 -4.40
CA GLY A 176 -7.51 28.21 -5.44
C GLY A 176 -8.03 29.58 -5.86
N TRP A 177 -7.11 30.50 -6.09
CA TRP A 177 -7.39 31.81 -6.65
C TRP A 177 -6.55 32.04 -7.89
N ASN A 178 -7.23 32.16 -9.02
CA ASN A 178 -6.58 32.49 -10.28
C ASN A 178 -6.58 34.02 -10.46
N ILE A 179 -5.55 34.65 -9.98
CA ILE A 179 -5.40 36.12 -9.95
C ILE A 179 -5.32 36.67 -11.36
N SER A 180 -4.77 35.91 -12.31
CA SER A 180 -4.63 36.35 -13.71
C SER A 180 -5.98 36.50 -14.45
N GLU A 181 -7.07 35.94 -13.91
CA GLU A 181 -8.44 36.11 -14.47
C GLU A 181 -9.19 37.31 -13.86
N GLU A 182 -8.57 38.05 -12.94
CA GLU A 182 -9.13 39.25 -12.35
C GLU A 182 -9.11 40.46 -13.33
N LYS A 183 -10.10 41.31 -13.21
CA LYS A 183 -10.23 42.51 -14.11
C LYS A 183 -9.03 43.43 -14.02
N PHE A 184 -8.42 43.58 -12.83
CA PHE A 184 -7.25 44.44 -12.61
C PHE A 184 -5.95 43.86 -13.20
N TRP A 185 -5.92 42.56 -13.54
CA TRP A 185 -4.75 41.88 -14.08
C TRP A 185 -4.54 42.07 -15.58
N LYS A 186 -5.53 42.61 -16.29
CA LYS A 186 -5.54 42.70 -17.76
C LYS A 186 -4.29 43.35 -18.34
N SER A 187 -3.77 44.42 -17.71
CA SER A 187 -2.57 45.12 -18.15
C SER A 187 -1.28 44.29 -17.96
N LEU A 188 -1.26 43.37 -17.03
CA LEU A 188 -0.12 42.49 -16.73
C LEU A 188 -0.17 41.18 -17.52
N LYS A 189 -1.32 40.79 -18.08
CA LYS A 189 -1.57 39.50 -18.78
C LYS A 189 -0.59 39.22 -19.93
N PRO A 190 -0.08 40.23 -20.71
CA PRO A 190 0.94 40.00 -21.74
C PRO A 190 2.29 39.54 -21.19
N ILE A 191 2.61 39.88 -19.93
CA ILE A 191 3.86 39.50 -19.26
C ILE A 191 3.63 38.29 -18.39
N VAL A 192 2.58 38.32 -17.55
CA VAL A 192 2.23 37.27 -16.62
C VAL A 192 0.89 36.69 -17.08
N SER A 193 0.95 35.69 -17.94
CA SER A 193 -0.22 35.10 -18.59
C SER A 193 -1.06 34.24 -17.65
N ASN A 194 -0.43 33.62 -16.65
CA ASN A 194 -1.15 32.89 -15.59
C ASN A 194 -0.48 33.14 -14.23
N PHE A 195 -1.28 33.46 -13.23
CA PHE A 195 -0.87 33.56 -11.84
C PHE A 195 -1.96 32.99 -10.95
N LYS A 196 -1.70 31.82 -10.37
CA LYS A 196 -2.63 31.10 -9.51
C LYS A 196 -1.97 30.76 -8.17
N ILE A 197 -2.69 31.02 -7.09
CA ILE A 197 -2.33 30.59 -5.74
C ILE A 197 -3.30 29.48 -5.34
N ARG A 198 -2.80 28.41 -4.74
CA ARG A 198 -3.59 27.29 -4.26
C ARG A 198 -3.13 26.86 -2.88
N SER A 199 -4.09 26.45 -2.06
CA SER A 199 -3.80 25.91 -0.73
C SER A 199 -4.69 24.72 -0.45
N SER A 200 -4.18 23.75 0.27
CA SER A 200 -4.96 22.59 0.73
C SER A 200 -4.56 22.16 2.13
N TYR A 201 -5.53 21.63 2.85
CA TYR A 201 -5.33 20.98 4.14
C TYR A 201 -6.18 19.73 4.20
N GLY A 202 -5.60 18.60 4.64
CA GLY A 202 -6.33 17.35 4.70
C GLY A 202 -5.72 16.32 5.62
N LEU A 203 -6.54 15.33 5.96
CA LEU A 203 -6.16 14.13 6.68
C LEU A 203 -6.04 12.95 5.73
N VAL A 204 -5.03 12.13 5.92
CA VAL A 204 -4.83 10.87 5.17
C VAL A 204 -4.60 9.75 6.19
N GLY A 205 -5.35 8.66 6.05
CA GLY A 205 -5.20 7.47 6.85
C GLY A 205 -4.34 6.41 6.18
N ASN A 206 -3.54 5.69 6.98
CA ASN A 206 -2.81 4.52 6.54
C ASN A 206 -3.17 3.32 7.44
N ASP A 207 -3.62 2.22 6.82
CA ASP A 207 -3.94 0.95 7.47
C ASP A 207 -2.88 -0.15 7.26
N GLN A 208 -1.84 0.15 6.50
CA GLN A 208 -0.72 -0.77 6.26
C GLN A 208 0.32 -0.65 7.38
N ILE A 209 -0.04 -1.15 8.54
CA ILE A 209 0.79 -1.14 9.73
C ILE A 209 1.46 -2.49 9.94
N GLY A 210 2.79 -2.51 10.12
CA GLY A 210 3.58 -3.67 10.53
C GLY A 210 3.60 -4.89 9.61
N GLY A 211 2.93 -4.87 8.46
CA GLY A 211 2.93 -5.97 7.47
C GLY A 211 2.15 -7.23 7.89
N GLU A 212 1.79 -7.40 9.15
CA GLU A 212 0.98 -8.50 9.67
C GLU A 212 -0.50 -8.13 9.72
N ARG A 213 -1.36 -9.14 9.62
CA ARG A 213 -2.81 -8.96 9.73
C ARG A 213 -3.26 -9.12 11.18
N PHE A 214 -4.38 -8.46 11.53
CA PHE A 214 -4.99 -8.54 12.86
C PHE A 214 -3.97 -8.31 13.99
N ILE A 215 -3.12 -7.31 13.81
CA ILE A 215 -1.98 -7.05 14.68
C ILE A 215 -2.40 -6.71 16.12
N TYR A 216 -3.64 -6.31 16.32
CA TYR A 216 -4.25 -6.09 17.63
C TYR A 216 -4.44 -7.37 18.44
N MET A 217 -4.49 -8.55 17.78
CA MET A 217 -4.69 -9.83 18.45
C MET A 217 -3.40 -10.30 19.14
N GLY A 218 -3.53 -10.81 20.35
CA GLY A 218 -2.45 -11.49 21.05
C GLY A 218 -2.11 -12.85 20.43
N ILE A 219 -0.87 -13.28 20.57
CA ILE A 219 -0.41 -14.61 20.16
C ILE A 219 0.19 -15.32 21.38
N VAL A 220 -0.42 -16.43 21.72
CA VAL A 220 0.02 -17.31 22.83
C VAL A 220 0.39 -18.67 22.24
N THR A 221 1.58 -19.15 22.58
CA THR A 221 2.04 -20.50 22.28
C THR A 221 2.01 -21.30 23.56
N LEU A 222 1.19 -22.33 23.63
CA LEU A 222 0.94 -23.09 24.88
C LEU A 222 2.10 -23.99 25.28
N ASN A 223 2.82 -24.54 24.30
CA ASN A 223 3.91 -25.50 24.52
C ASN A 223 5.20 -24.97 23.88
N ASN A 224 5.77 -23.92 24.44
CA ASN A 224 6.99 -23.31 23.93
C ASN A 224 8.20 -23.65 24.81
N THR A 225 9.37 -23.75 24.19
CA THR A 225 10.67 -23.79 24.84
C THR A 225 11.35 -22.41 24.75
N PRO A 226 12.14 -21.99 25.75
CA PRO A 226 12.46 -22.75 26.98
C PRO A 226 11.34 -22.61 28.03
N GLY A 227 10.91 -23.76 28.57
CA GLY A 227 10.19 -23.79 29.84
C GLY A 227 11.19 -23.80 31.00
N TYR A 228 10.98 -24.63 31.98
CA TYR A 228 11.97 -24.93 33.03
C TYR A 228 12.41 -26.39 32.94
N THR A 229 13.61 -26.63 33.40
CA THR A 229 14.19 -27.96 33.37
C THR A 229 14.30 -28.48 34.80
N THR A 230 13.85 -29.69 35.03
CA THR A 230 14.03 -30.44 36.29
C THR A 230 14.91 -31.64 36.04
N GLY A 231 15.57 -32.12 37.08
CA GLY A 231 16.44 -33.30 37.03
C GLY A 231 17.84 -33.01 37.54
N TYR A 232 18.61 -34.07 37.79
CA TYR A 232 19.95 -34.01 38.29
C TYR A 232 20.86 -34.92 37.46
N ASP A 233 22.08 -34.52 37.24
CA ASP A 233 23.18 -35.31 36.70
C ASP A 233 22.87 -36.12 35.43
N GLY A 234 22.51 -35.42 34.35
CA GLY A 234 22.29 -36.01 33.02
C GLY A 234 20.87 -36.54 32.77
N SER A 235 19.98 -36.54 33.77
CA SER A 235 18.57 -36.91 33.64
C SER A 235 17.69 -35.67 33.70
N THR A 236 17.78 -34.78 32.71
CA THR A 236 16.98 -33.56 32.68
C THR A 236 15.66 -33.76 31.96
N ILE A 237 14.59 -33.28 32.59
CA ILE A 237 13.24 -33.24 32.00
C ILE A 237 12.90 -31.79 31.71
N GLU A 238 12.66 -31.48 30.43
CA GLU A 238 12.25 -30.17 30.01
C GLU A 238 10.72 -30.03 30.11
N HIS A 239 10.27 -29.04 30.87
CA HIS A 239 8.86 -28.70 31.02
C HIS A 239 8.56 -27.50 30.16
N LYS A 240 7.74 -27.68 29.13
CA LYS A 240 7.27 -26.62 28.24
C LYS A 240 6.14 -25.85 28.90
N GLY A 241 6.10 -24.54 28.68
CA GLY A 241 5.11 -23.65 29.24
C GLY A 241 4.48 -22.72 28.21
N PRO A 242 3.42 -22.01 28.59
CA PRO A 242 2.84 -20.97 27.72
C PRO A 242 3.77 -19.77 27.61
N THR A 243 3.85 -19.22 26.41
CA THR A 243 4.61 -18.00 26.12
C THR A 243 3.78 -17.05 25.26
N TYR A 244 3.80 -15.78 25.61
CA TYR A 244 3.23 -14.72 24.79
C TYR A 244 4.27 -14.28 23.76
N SER A 245 4.01 -14.53 22.48
CA SER A 245 4.83 -13.99 21.38
C SER A 245 4.45 -12.54 21.06
N ARG A 246 3.18 -12.18 21.30
CA ARG A 246 2.64 -10.83 21.11
C ARG A 246 1.52 -10.58 22.11
N LEU A 247 1.54 -9.44 22.80
CA LEU A 247 0.43 -9.00 23.63
C LEU A 247 -0.69 -8.41 22.78
N GLN A 248 -1.92 -8.67 23.22
CA GLN A 248 -3.12 -8.05 22.63
C GLN A 248 -3.14 -6.55 22.91
N ASN A 249 -3.52 -5.76 21.90
CA ASN A 249 -3.77 -4.34 22.04
C ASN A 249 -4.89 -3.89 21.11
N ASP A 250 -6.09 -3.78 21.62
CA ASP A 250 -7.29 -3.39 20.85
C ASP A 250 -7.31 -1.89 20.48
N ASN A 251 -6.42 -1.08 21.08
CA ASN A 251 -6.32 0.36 20.82
C ASN A 251 -5.50 0.71 19.58
N ILE A 252 -4.97 -0.30 18.86
CA ILE A 252 -4.24 -0.06 17.62
C ILE A 252 -5.21 0.51 16.58
N THR A 253 -4.83 1.64 15.98
CA THR A 253 -5.68 2.42 15.09
C THR A 253 -4.89 2.92 13.87
N TRP A 254 -5.59 3.66 13.02
CA TRP A 254 -5.05 4.28 11.82
C TRP A 254 -3.86 5.22 12.14
N GLU A 255 -2.83 5.11 11.33
CA GLU A 255 -1.80 6.13 11.21
C GLU A 255 -2.38 7.32 10.45
N ILE A 256 -2.23 8.54 10.97
CA ILE A 256 -2.86 9.75 10.43
C ILE A 256 -1.80 10.74 9.99
N GLY A 257 -1.79 11.06 8.70
CA GLY A 257 -1.01 12.16 8.12
C GLY A 257 -1.87 13.43 8.01
N ARG A 258 -1.49 14.50 8.71
CA ARG A 258 -2.05 15.85 8.55
C ARG A 258 -1.17 16.59 7.55
N LYS A 259 -1.74 16.92 6.38
CA LYS A 259 -1.01 17.52 5.28
C LYS A 259 -1.50 18.94 5.02
N PHE A 260 -0.58 19.87 4.93
CA PHE A 260 -0.80 21.23 4.45
C PHE A 260 0.07 21.48 3.22
N ASN A 261 -0.50 22.06 2.20
CA ASN A 261 0.22 22.50 1.00
C ASN A 261 -0.20 23.91 0.63
N LEU A 262 0.79 24.71 0.20
CA LEU A 262 0.60 26.05 -0.39
C LEU A 262 1.39 26.10 -1.68
N GLY A 263 0.70 26.28 -2.81
CA GLY A 263 1.29 26.28 -4.12
C GLY A 263 1.07 27.60 -4.87
N VAL A 264 2.05 27.94 -5.69
CA VAL A 264 2.00 29.07 -6.63
C VAL A 264 2.34 28.56 -8.02
N ASP A 265 1.45 28.81 -8.97
CA ASP A 265 1.65 28.54 -10.40
C ASP A 265 1.77 29.87 -11.14
N LEU A 266 2.88 30.08 -11.81
CA LEU A 266 3.19 31.31 -12.56
C LEU A 266 3.57 30.95 -13.98
N GLN A 267 2.96 31.64 -14.95
CA GLN A 267 3.35 31.55 -16.35
C GLN A 267 3.74 32.93 -16.87
N LEU A 268 4.94 33.06 -17.38
CA LEU A 268 5.48 34.30 -17.93
C LEU A 268 5.65 34.16 -19.45
N PHE A 269 5.23 35.22 -20.17
CA PHE A 269 5.37 35.34 -21.63
C PHE A 269 4.81 34.14 -22.41
N ASP A 270 3.83 33.41 -21.87
CA ASP A 270 3.30 32.14 -22.41
C ASP A 270 4.38 31.09 -22.73
N ALA A 271 5.57 31.21 -22.17
CA ALA A 271 6.71 30.36 -22.47
C ALA A 271 7.39 29.77 -21.23
N LEU A 272 7.45 30.52 -20.14
CA LEU A 272 8.09 30.12 -18.89
C LEU A 272 7.01 29.76 -17.88
N ASN A 273 6.97 28.51 -17.47
CA ASN A 273 6.11 28.01 -16.39
C ASN A 273 6.97 27.77 -15.14
N LEU A 274 6.57 28.33 -14.02
CA LEU A 274 7.17 28.15 -12.71
C LEU A 274 6.08 27.66 -11.74
N THR A 275 6.32 26.54 -11.10
CA THR A 275 5.47 26.02 -10.04
C THR A 275 6.30 25.86 -8.77
N ILE A 276 5.81 26.39 -7.65
CA ILE A 276 6.42 26.27 -6.34
C ILE A 276 5.38 25.76 -5.37
N ASP A 277 5.68 24.68 -4.68
CA ASP A 277 4.85 24.04 -3.66
C ASP A 277 5.59 23.99 -2.32
N MET A 278 5.03 24.57 -1.29
CA MET A 278 5.48 24.45 0.09
C MET A 278 4.57 23.44 0.81
N PHE A 279 5.16 22.46 1.46
CA PHE A 279 4.40 21.42 2.16
C PHE A 279 4.86 21.23 3.59
N SER A 280 3.90 20.83 4.42
CA SER A 280 4.13 20.36 5.79
C SER A 280 3.23 19.18 6.08
N GLU A 281 3.80 18.07 6.50
CA GLU A 281 3.10 16.86 6.93
C GLU A 281 3.48 16.53 8.37
N ILE A 282 2.47 16.28 9.21
CA ILE A 282 2.65 15.69 10.52
C ILE A 282 1.96 14.34 10.51
N ARG A 283 2.76 13.28 10.59
CA ARG A 283 2.30 11.92 10.69
C ARG A 283 2.30 11.50 12.15
N SER A 284 1.14 11.12 12.66
CA SER A 284 0.91 10.72 14.04
C SER A 284 0.31 9.33 14.11
N ASN A 285 0.26 8.74 15.30
CA ASN A 285 -0.19 7.38 15.51
C ASN A 285 0.62 6.36 14.68
N ILE A 286 1.90 6.60 14.50
CA ILE A 286 2.76 5.68 13.75
C ILE A 286 2.91 4.41 14.56
N PHE A 287 2.59 3.29 13.92
CA PHE A 287 2.69 1.97 14.51
C PHE A 287 4.14 1.56 14.72
N GLN A 288 4.47 1.14 15.93
CA GLN A 288 5.79 0.60 16.27
C GLN A 288 5.74 -0.39 17.42
N GLN A 289 6.81 -1.19 17.55
CA GLN A 289 7.02 -2.02 18.72
C GLN A 289 7.55 -1.15 19.86
N LYS A 290 7.00 -1.34 21.07
CA LYS A 290 7.48 -0.67 22.28
C LYS A 290 8.83 -1.25 22.70
N GLN A 291 9.84 -0.40 22.83
CA GLN A 291 11.22 -0.76 23.18
C GLN A 291 11.57 -0.43 24.64
N SER A 292 10.85 0.51 25.22
CA SER A 292 11.16 1.08 26.56
C SER A 292 10.77 0.18 27.74
N ILE A 293 10.36 -1.09 27.49
CA ILE A 293 9.93 -2.01 28.55
C ILE A 293 11.14 -2.70 29.17
N PRO A 294 11.40 -2.57 30.47
CA PRO A 294 12.51 -3.25 31.12
C PRO A 294 12.37 -4.77 31.05
N ASN A 295 13.47 -5.47 30.85
CA ASN A 295 13.49 -6.94 30.84
C ASN A 295 13.00 -7.57 32.15
N SER A 296 13.13 -6.84 33.29
CA SER A 296 12.61 -7.25 34.60
C SER A 296 11.09 -7.41 34.65
N PHE A 297 10.37 -6.86 33.66
CA PHE A 297 8.92 -7.04 33.54
C PHE A 297 8.52 -8.46 33.06
N GLY A 298 9.49 -9.30 32.71
CA GLY A 298 9.24 -10.68 32.29
C GLY A 298 8.75 -10.83 30.84
N THR A 299 8.79 -9.76 30.05
CA THR A 299 8.31 -9.74 28.66
C THR A 299 9.42 -9.65 27.63
N ALA A 300 10.66 -10.05 27.97
CA ALA A 300 11.84 -9.89 27.11
C ALA A 300 11.67 -10.47 25.69
N ASN A 301 10.85 -11.52 25.53
CA ASN A 301 10.56 -12.16 24.25
C ASN A 301 9.17 -11.84 23.71
N THR A 302 8.42 -10.94 24.34
CA THR A 302 7.04 -10.61 23.99
C THR A 302 6.99 -9.28 23.27
N LYS A 303 6.46 -9.28 22.05
CA LYS A 303 6.30 -8.06 21.28
C LYS A 303 5.07 -7.29 21.77
N ILE A 304 5.25 -6.03 22.09
CA ILE A 304 4.18 -5.11 22.46
C ILE A 304 4.13 -4.03 21.40
N PHE A 305 2.99 -3.87 20.76
CA PHE A 305 2.80 -2.92 19.67
C PHE A 305 1.79 -1.84 20.02
N GLY A 306 1.95 -0.67 19.43
CA GLY A 306 0.99 0.42 19.53
C GLY A 306 1.32 1.58 18.59
N ASN A 307 0.52 2.63 18.65
CA ASN A 307 0.64 3.83 17.84
C ASN A 307 1.38 4.93 18.62
N TYR A 308 2.70 4.80 18.79
CA TYR A 308 3.48 5.64 19.69
C TYR A 308 4.26 6.78 19.02
N ALA A 309 4.62 6.63 17.74
CA ALA A 309 5.53 7.57 17.11
C ALA A 309 4.82 8.67 16.33
N LYS A 310 5.55 9.79 16.17
CA LYS A 310 5.12 10.97 15.43
C LYS A 310 6.30 11.60 14.72
N VAL A 311 6.11 11.90 13.44
CA VAL A 311 7.13 12.46 12.56
C VAL A 311 6.57 13.69 11.86
N LYS A 312 7.40 14.71 11.69
CA LYS A 312 7.11 15.90 10.89
C LYS A 312 8.00 15.92 9.67
N ASN A 313 7.39 16.11 8.51
CA ASN A 313 8.08 16.37 7.25
C ASN A 313 7.67 17.76 6.74
N ARG A 314 8.62 18.57 6.29
CA ARG A 314 8.37 19.87 5.68
C ARG A 314 9.39 20.15 4.60
N GLY A 315 8.98 20.88 3.59
CA GLY A 315 9.86 21.18 2.49
C GLY A 315 9.20 22.07 1.45
N PHE A 316 9.85 22.16 0.32
CA PHE A 316 9.29 22.78 -0.86
C PHE A 316 9.78 22.08 -2.12
N ASP A 317 8.93 22.09 -3.13
CA ASP A 317 9.19 21.63 -4.48
C ASP A 317 9.13 22.83 -5.41
N ALA A 318 10.06 22.92 -6.35
CA ALA A 318 10.06 23.93 -7.40
C ALA A 318 10.24 23.24 -8.76
N ALA A 319 9.44 23.62 -9.72
CA ALA A 319 9.56 23.14 -11.09
C ALA A 319 9.55 24.31 -12.05
N ILE A 320 10.45 24.28 -13.03
CA ILE A 320 10.56 25.25 -14.10
C ILE A 320 10.44 24.53 -15.44
N ALA A 321 9.63 25.06 -16.33
CA ALA A 321 9.55 24.60 -17.71
C ALA A 321 9.56 25.80 -18.66
N ILE A 322 10.46 25.76 -19.62
CA ILE A 322 10.59 26.78 -20.67
C ILE A 322 10.25 26.09 -21.99
N ASP A 323 9.34 26.68 -22.73
CA ASP A 323 8.95 26.22 -24.06
C ASP A 323 9.03 27.39 -25.06
N TYR A 324 10.07 27.41 -25.82
CA TYR A 324 10.30 28.39 -26.90
C TYR A 324 10.00 27.82 -28.29
N GLY A 325 9.19 26.76 -28.35
CA GLY A 325 9.00 25.93 -29.54
C GLY A 325 8.47 26.61 -30.80
N LYS A 326 7.87 27.78 -30.73
CA LYS A 326 7.25 28.47 -31.89
C LYS A 326 7.73 29.89 -32.12
N ARG A 327 8.59 30.42 -31.25
CA ARG A 327 8.99 31.85 -31.26
C ARG A 327 10.33 32.14 -31.94
N ILE A 328 11.18 31.13 -32.14
CA ILE A 328 12.51 31.30 -32.72
C ILE A 328 12.46 31.06 -34.22
N ASN A 329 11.96 29.95 -34.68
CA ASN A 329 11.78 29.60 -36.11
C ASN A 329 10.78 28.45 -36.25
N LYS A 330 10.18 28.27 -37.46
CA LYS A 330 9.27 27.14 -37.76
C LYS A 330 9.93 25.80 -37.59
N ASP A 331 11.24 25.72 -37.77
CA ASP A 331 12.04 24.48 -37.78
C ASP A 331 12.82 24.24 -36.49
N PHE A 332 12.77 25.15 -35.50
CA PHE A 332 13.53 25.03 -34.26
C PHE A 332 12.65 25.25 -33.04
N SER A 333 12.66 24.27 -32.14
CA SER A 333 12.02 24.34 -30.83
C SER A 333 13.02 24.07 -29.70
N LEU A 334 12.96 24.85 -28.65
CA LEU A 334 13.76 24.64 -27.44
C LEU A 334 12.86 24.43 -26.27
N GLN A 335 13.02 23.27 -25.61
CA GLN A 335 12.33 22.95 -24.37
C GLN A 335 13.36 22.68 -23.27
N PHE A 336 13.18 23.33 -22.13
CA PHE A 336 13.97 23.07 -20.93
C PHE A 336 13.02 22.75 -19.77
N ARG A 337 13.34 21.72 -19.00
CA ARG A 337 12.60 21.36 -17.78
C ARG A 337 13.59 21.08 -16.66
N GLY A 338 13.33 21.66 -15.50
CA GLY A 338 14.08 21.43 -14.28
C GLY A 338 13.16 21.28 -13.09
N SER A 339 13.56 20.49 -12.11
CA SER A 339 12.86 20.38 -10.84
C SER A 339 13.86 20.35 -9.69
N PHE A 340 13.46 20.92 -8.57
CA PHE A 340 14.22 20.93 -7.33
C PHE A 340 13.30 20.61 -6.17
N THR A 341 13.70 19.69 -5.31
CA THR A 341 12.97 19.30 -4.10
C THR A 341 13.88 19.43 -2.89
N PHE A 342 13.39 20.09 -1.86
CA PHE A 342 14.01 20.11 -0.55
C PHE A 342 13.03 19.63 0.51
N ALA A 343 13.41 18.61 1.26
CA ALA A 343 12.59 18.06 2.34
C ALA A 343 13.44 17.81 3.60
N ARG A 344 12.84 18.06 4.77
CA ARG A 344 13.44 17.78 6.07
C ARG A 344 12.47 17.01 6.94
N ASN A 345 12.92 15.85 7.40
CA ASN A 345 12.22 15.03 8.37
C ASN A 345 12.71 15.31 9.80
N GLN A 346 11.78 15.25 10.75
CA GLN A 346 12.05 15.36 12.16
C GLN A 346 11.17 14.38 12.93
N VAL A 347 11.77 13.52 13.72
CA VAL A 347 11.05 12.68 14.68
C VAL A 347 10.65 13.58 15.86
N LEU A 348 9.35 13.61 16.18
CA LEU A 348 8.79 14.40 17.26
C LEU A 348 8.60 13.55 18.52
N GLU A 349 8.10 12.33 18.32
CA GLU A 349 7.80 11.38 19.40
C GLU A 349 8.19 9.98 18.92
N TYR A 350 8.77 9.18 19.78
CA TYR A 350 9.01 7.76 19.60
C TYR A 350 9.08 7.08 20.98
N ASP A 351 8.92 5.76 21.03
CA ASP A 351 9.02 5.01 22.29
C ASP A 351 10.45 4.64 22.61
#